data_d9b57771ee940ea4cb577da673758496
#
_entry.id   d9b57771ee940ea4cb577da673758496
#
_cell.length_a   1.000
_cell.length_b   1.000
_cell.length_c   1.000
_cell.angle_alpha   90.00
_cell.angle_beta   90.00
_cell.angle_gamma   90.00
#
_symmetry.space_group_name_H-M   'P 1'
#
loop_
_entity.id
_entity.type
_entity.pdbx_description
1 polymer ?
#
loop_
_entity_poly.entity_id
_entity_poly.type
_entity_poly.pdbx_seq_one_letter_code
_entity_poly.pdbx_strand_id
1 'polypeptide(L)'
;MIRRGYRVRLHGDRNAQPWEIWRSINIARLYALDYQCTQRVVFTGHSALLLHGIPTWSTNSCVEAWPSKTVLHLRPFPAVHHQQTVVPGTAVISRSMPPRSIIQIGGLEAESPIDASVRLALNEQPRDAFIAACMVMRSLAHFDRFNLKDSRQRCEETRRTILDELLRFSGHHGYLRAQAVVEAADGGCENVFEATVLWIVKSLYSGRVLTQFPITIEDHTYFGDIVLPDLKVIIEPDGRTKFGDNEQEVRDSTGKWLARQHDLTNAGWRVVRVRWQDTENLVAFRTGIAAQLKIEHLPMTQQSLRLWAEPRQPHGPRSKQRTHR
;
A
#
# COMPACT_ATOMS: atom_id res chain seq x y z
N MET A 1 20.75 16.43 -7.57
CA MET A 1 20.91 15.98 -8.99
C MET A 1 20.30 14.61 -9.11
N ILE A 2 19.39 14.40 -10.07
CA ILE A 2 18.71 13.09 -10.27
C ILE A 2 19.61 12.13 -11.04
N ARG A 3 20.30 12.64 -12.06
CA ARG A 3 21.26 11.94 -12.91
C ARG A 3 22.12 13.01 -13.62
N ARG A 4 23.27 12.64 -14.20
CA ARG A 4 24.10 13.57 -14.98
C ARG A 4 23.24 14.29 -16.03
N GLY A 5 23.24 15.61 -15.99
CA GLY A 5 22.44 16.48 -16.88
C GLY A 5 21.03 16.77 -16.36
N TYR A 6 20.49 16.04 -15.38
CA TYR A 6 19.13 16.21 -14.85
C TYR A 6 19.13 16.67 -13.42
N ARG A 7 18.49 17.79 -13.16
CA ARG A 7 18.32 18.38 -11.84
C ARG A 7 16.86 18.60 -11.56
N VAL A 8 16.43 18.39 -10.33
CA VAL A 8 15.11 18.77 -9.85
C VAL A 8 15.24 19.96 -8.92
N ARG A 9 14.35 20.94 -9.07
CA ARG A 9 14.15 21.98 -8.07
C ARG A 9 13.03 21.52 -7.16
N LEU A 10 13.36 21.17 -5.95
CA LEU A 10 12.34 20.89 -4.95
C LEU A 10 11.78 22.24 -4.49
N HIS A 11 10.52 22.49 -4.81
CA HIS A 11 9.76 23.62 -4.27
C HIS A 11 9.28 23.13 -2.91
N GLY A 12 10.04 23.35 -1.88
CA GLY A 12 9.72 22.81 -0.60
C GLY A 12 9.91 23.86 0.49
N ASP A 13 8.91 23.94 1.32
CA ASP A 13 8.99 24.46 2.64
C ASP A 13 10.22 23.80 3.34
N ARG A 14 10.99 24.56 4.11
CA ARG A 14 12.08 24.01 4.93
C ARG A 14 11.62 22.92 5.87
N ASN A 15 10.30 22.79 6.04
CA ASN A 15 9.59 21.82 6.86
C ASN A 15 9.01 20.63 6.07
N ALA A 16 9.36 20.46 4.78
CA ALA A 16 8.86 19.33 3.97
C ALA A 16 9.19 17.99 4.64
N GLN A 17 8.19 17.18 4.78
CA GLN A 17 8.34 15.87 5.42
C GLN A 17 9.18 14.93 4.53
N PRO A 18 9.94 14.00 5.10
CA PRO A 18 10.80 13.09 4.32
C PRO A 18 10.09 12.37 3.18
N TRP A 19 8.83 11.94 3.37
CA TRP A 19 8.07 11.24 2.32
C TRP A 19 7.70 12.15 1.15
N GLU A 20 7.50 13.45 1.34
CA GLU A 20 7.25 14.42 0.27
C GLU A 20 8.48 14.61 -0.61
N ILE A 21 9.65 14.66 0.03
CA ILE A 21 10.94 14.71 -0.65
C ILE A 21 11.15 13.43 -1.47
N TRP A 22 10.89 12.27 -0.88
CA TRP A 22 10.99 10.98 -1.56
C TRP A 22 10.07 10.91 -2.78
N ARG A 23 8.81 11.32 -2.62
CA ARG A 23 7.83 11.34 -3.70
C ARG A 23 8.29 12.26 -4.83
N SER A 24 8.72 13.47 -4.52
CA SER A 24 9.18 14.46 -5.50
C SER A 24 10.40 13.98 -6.28
N ILE A 25 11.36 13.35 -5.61
CA ILE A 25 12.56 12.78 -6.25
C ILE A 25 12.18 11.61 -7.15
N ASN A 26 11.29 10.73 -6.71
CA ASN A 26 10.86 9.59 -7.53
C ASN A 26 10.08 10.05 -8.76
N ILE A 27 9.18 11.03 -8.65
CA ILE A 27 8.51 11.64 -9.82
C ILE A 27 9.55 12.26 -10.77
N ALA A 28 10.53 12.99 -10.25
CA ALA A 28 11.59 13.58 -11.09
C ALA A 28 12.43 12.53 -11.83
N ARG A 29 12.59 11.32 -11.26
CA ARG A 29 13.23 10.18 -11.93
C ARG A 29 12.40 9.71 -13.14
N LEU A 30 11.07 9.73 -13.04
CA LEU A 30 10.19 9.36 -14.15
C LEU A 30 10.35 10.35 -15.30
N TYR A 31 10.29 11.65 -15.04
CA TYR A 31 10.54 12.68 -16.06
C TYR A 31 11.94 12.57 -16.68
N ALA A 32 12.97 12.30 -15.85
CA ALA A 32 14.33 12.14 -16.36
C ALA A 32 14.47 10.88 -17.23
N LEU A 33 13.73 9.82 -16.95
CA LEU A 33 13.71 8.61 -17.79
C LEU A 33 13.02 8.91 -19.13
N ASP A 34 11.82 9.47 -19.09
CA ASP A 34 11.05 9.80 -20.28
C ASP A 34 11.84 10.69 -21.24
N TYR A 35 12.44 11.76 -20.71
CA TYR A 35 13.26 12.67 -21.50
C TYR A 35 14.52 12.02 -22.13
N GLN A 36 15.05 10.96 -21.53
CA GLN A 36 16.21 10.22 -22.06
C GLN A 36 15.84 9.21 -23.14
N CYS A 37 14.58 8.82 -23.17
CA CYS A 37 14.11 7.85 -24.15
C CYS A 37 13.78 8.54 -25.47
N THR A 38 14.26 7.98 -26.58
CA THR A 38 13.94 8.46 -27.92
C THR A 38 12.59 7.95 -28.41
N GLN A 39 12.04 6.97 -27.73
CA GLN A 39 10.74 6.37 -28.01
C GLN A 39 9.79 6.60 -26.83
N ARG A 40 8.50 6.54 -27.12
CA ARG A 40 7.43 6.66 -26.13
C ARG A 40 7.61 5.64 -24.99
N VAL A 41 7.55 6.10 -23.77
CA VAL A 41 7.65 5.30 -22.55
C VAL A 41 6.33 5.37 -21.81
N VAL A 42 5.78 4.21 -21.45
CA VAL A 42 4.61 4.11 -20.58
C VAL A 42 5.05 3.59 -19.22
N PHE A 43 4.83 4.36 -18.18
CA PHE A 43 5.14 3.94 -16.82
C PHE A 43 4.13 2.90 -16.33
N THR A 44 4.63 1.86 -15.64
CA THR A 44 3.82 0.70 -15.24
C THR A 44 3.98 0.41 -13.75
N GLY A 45 3.10 -0.43 -13.18
CA GLY A 45 3.21 -0.90 -11.80
C GLY A 45 3.30 0.23 -10.77
N HIS A 46 4.32 0.16 -9.93
CA HIS A 46 4.56 1.17 -8.90
C HIS A 46 4.78 2.58 -9.47
N SER A 47 5.45 2.69 -10.62
CA SER A 47 5.67 3.99 -11.27
C SER A 47 4.38 4.61 -11.76
N ALA A 48 3.45 3.81 -12.30
CA ALA A 48 2.13 4.29 -12.68
C ALA A 48 1.33 4.75 -11.46
N LEU A 49 1.26 3.94 -10.40
CA LEU A 49 0.54 4.32 -9.18
C LEU A 49 1.11 5.59 -8.53
N LEU A 50 2.43 5.78 -8.57
CA LEU A 50 3.08 7.02 -8.11
C LEU A 50 2.59 8.23 -8.90
N LEU A 51 2.47 8.15 -10.23
CA LEU A 51 1.94 9.22 -11.08
C LEU A 51 0.47 9.49 -10.80
N HIS A 52 -0.33 8.45 -10.58
CA HIS A 52 -1.73 8.58 -10.17
C HIS A 52 -1.91 9.12 -8.74
N GLY A 53 -0.84 9.31 -7.97
CA GLY A 53 -0.91 9.75 -6.57
C GLY A 53 -1.40 8.67 -5.61
N ILE A 54 -1.42 7.41 -6.02
CA ILE A 54 -1.87 6.26 -5.23
C ILE A 54 -0.67 5.71 -4.45
N PRO A 55 -0.71 5.72 -3.11
CA PRO A 55 0.40 5.25 -2.29
C PRO A 55 0.56 3.73 -2.37
N THR A 56 1.81 3.27 -2.25
CA THR A 56 2.16 1.86 -2.15
C THR A 56 3.08 1.65 -0.94
N TRP A 57 3.33 0.40 -0.56
CA TRP A 57 4.21 0.09 0.56
C TRP A 57 5.63 0.65 0.37
N SER A 58 6.19 0.44 -0.81
CA SER A 58 7.52 0.93 -1.11
C SER A 58 7.49 2.38 -1.57
N THR A 59 8.14 3.26 -0.81
CA THR A 59 8.30 4.68 -1.16
C THR A 59 9.43 4.91 -2.17
N ASN A 60 10.29 3.91 -2.42
CA ASN A 60 11.42 3.96 -3.36
C ASN A 60 11.46 2.70 -4.23
N SER A 61 10.36 2.38 -4.89
CA SER A 61 10.27 1.27 -5.83
C SER A 61 11.18 1.48 -7.04
N CYS A 62 11.47 0.39 -7.76
CA CYS A 62 12.13 0.49 -9.06
C CYS A 62 11.31 1.37 -10.00
N VAL A 63 11.99 2.07 -10.90
CA VAL A 63 11.31 2.75 -12.01
C VAL A 63 10.92 1.71 -13.04
N GLU A 64 9.62 1.53 -13.23
CA GLU A 64 9.05 0.51 -14.10
C GLU A 64 8.43 1.14 -15.34
N ALA A 65 8.78 0.62 -16.52
CA ALA A 65 8.29 1.16 -17.78
C ALA A 65 8.14 0.10 -18.87
N TRP A 66 7.31 0.40 -19.88
CA TRP A 66 7.08 -0.33 -21.12
C TRP A 66 7.23 0.65 -22.29
N PRO A 67 7.73 0.27 -23.47
CA PRO A 67 8.15 -1.07 -23.92
C PRO A 67 9.57 -1.43 -23.49
N SER A 68 9.81 -2.76 -23.47
CA SER A 68 11.03 -3.34 -22.95
C SER A 68 12.31 -2.95 -23.71
N LYS A 69 12.25 -2.75 -25.02
CA LYS A 69 13.42 -2.53 -25.84
C LYS A 69 14.13 -1.20 -25.60
N THR A 70 13.38 -0.17 -25.20
CA THR A 70 13.90 1.19 -25.00
C THR A 70 14.57 1.38 -23.64
N VAL A 71 14.14 0.59 -22.63
CA VAL A 71 14.51 0.80 -21.22
C VAL A 71 15.64 -0.14 -20.76
N LEU A 72 15.88 -1.23 -21.48
CA LEU A 72 16.82 -2.29 -21.10
C LEU A 72 18.28 -1.83 -20.88
N HIS A 73 18.71 -0.76 -21.53
CA HIS A 73 20.10 -0.27 -21.47
C HIS A 73 20.27 0.91 -20.51
N LEU A 74 19.22 1.33 -19.81
CA LEU A 74 19.31 2.47 -18.92
C LEU A 74 19.94 2.08 -17.57
N ARG A 75 20.90 2.91 -17.15
CA ARG A 75 21.58 2.72 -15.87
C ARG A 75 20.63 3.03 -14.70
N PRO A 76 20.81 2.39 -13.55
CA PRO A 76 20.08 2.74 -12.33
C PRO A 76 20.20 4.23 -12.00
N PHE A 77 19.21 4.78 -11.34
CA PHE A 77 19.29 6.11 -10.76
C PHE A 77 20.17 6.08 -9.51
N PRO A 78 21.05 7.07 -9.33
CA PRO A 78 21.88 7.18 -8.13
C PRO A 78 21.03 7.59 -6.91
N ALA A 79 21.62 7.47 -5.72
CA ALA A 79 21.08 8.08 -4.52
C ALA A 79 21.06 9.61 -4.66
N VAL A 80 20.04 10.22 -4.05
CA VAL A 80 19.90 11.69 -4.02
C VAL A 80 19.92 12.14 -2.57
N HIS A 81 20.83 13.08 -2.27
CA HIS A 81 20.94 13.70 -0.96
C HIS A 81 20.27 15.08 -1.01
N HIS A 82 19.35 15.35 -0.11
CA HIS A 82 18.69 16.63 0.06
C HIS A 82 18.54 16.94 1.56
N GLN A 83 19.22 17.97 2.04
CA GLN A 83 19.30 18.28 3.47
C GLN A 83 19.72 17.03 4.29
N GLN A 84 18.91 16.64 5.27
CA GLN A 84 19.14 15.44 6.10
C GLN A 84 18.51 14.17 5.50
N THR A 85 17.80 14.29 4.36
CA THR A 85 17.10 13.17 3.73
C THR A 85 17.95 12.57 2.62
N VAL A 86 18.11 11.25 2.68
CA VAL A 86 18.74 10.46 1.61
C VAL A 86 17.69 9.60 0.95
N VAL A 87 17.47 9.82 -0.36
CA VAL A 87 16.65 8.94 -1.19
C VAL A 87 17.58 7.95 -1.88
N PRO A 88 17.53 6.66 -1.56
CA PRO A 88 18.43 5.66 -2.13
C PRO A 88 18.34 5.61 -3.65
N GLY A 89 19.38 5.10 -4.29
CA GLY A 89 19.36 4.79 -5.71
C GLY A 89 18.30 3.73 -6.03
N THR A 90 17.84 3.70 -7.28
CA THR A 90 16.83 2.73 -7.71
C THR A 90 17.13 2.19 -9.11
N ALA A 91 16.73 0.94 -9.34
CA ALA A 91 16.86 0.29 -10.65
C ALA A 91 15.78 0.82 -11.61
N VAL A 92 16.08 0.71 -12.90
CA VAL A 92 15.11 0.87 -13.98
C VAL A 92 14.78 -0.52 -14.51
N ILE A 93 13.50 -0.87 -14.50
CA ILE A 93 13.02 -2.20 -14.93
C ILE A 93 12.09 -2.03 -16.13
N SER A 94 12.40 -2.79 -17.16
CA SER A 94 11.54 -2.92 -18.31
C SER A 94 10.55 -4.06 -18.11
N ARG A 95 9.28 -3.79 -18.38
CA ARG A 95 8.20 -4.77 -18.27
C ARG A 95 7.76 -5.23 -19.66
N SER A 96 7.67 -6.55 -19.84
CA SER A 96 7.26 -7.14 -21.13
C SER A 96 5.75 -7.09 -21.37
N MET A 97 4.95 -7.15 -20.30
CA MET A 97 3.50 -7.12 -20.40
C MET A 97 3.03 -5.71 -20.79
N PRO A 98 2.37 -5.54 -21.96
CA PRO A 98 1.88 -4.24 -22.39
C PRO A 98 0.73 -3.76 -21.48
N PRO A 99 0.63 -2.44 -21.21
CA PRO A 99 -0.55 -1.87 -20.59
C PRO A 99 -1.74 -1.93 -21.55
N ARG A 100 -2.94 -2.08 -21.02
CA ARG A 100 -4.17 -2.05 -21.83
C ARG A 100 -4.71 -0.63 -22.00
N SER A 101 -4.71 0.11 -20.90
CA SER A 101 -5.20 1.48 -20.87
C SER A 101 -4.07 2.42 -20.46
N ILE A 102 -3.84 3.43 -21.29
CA ILE A 102 -2.79 4.43 -21.07
C ILE A 102 -3.44 5.77 -20.79
N ILE A 103 -2.99 6.42 -19.71
CA ILE A 103 -3.49 7.70 -19.24
C ILE A 103 -2.32 8.70 -19.22
N GLN A 104 -2.59 9.91 -19.69
CA GLN A 104 -1.61 11.00 -19.61
C GLN A 104 -1.72 11.74 -18.29
N ILE A 105 -0.60 11.90 -17.60
CA ILE A 105 -0.49 12.57 -16.29
C ILE A 105 0.72 13.50 -16.32
N GLY A 106 0.50 14.80 -16.26
CA GLY A 106 1.58 15.79 -16.25
C GLY A 106 2.54 15.71 -17.44
N GLY A 107 2.05 15.26 -18.59
CA GLY A 107 2.86 15.07 -19.81
C GLY A 107 3.57 13.71 -19.90
N LEU A 108 3.49 12.86 -18.88
CA LEU A 108 3.97 11.48 -18.89
C LEU A 108 2.81 10.51 -19.20
N GLU A 109 3.15 9.34 -19.69
CA GLU A 109 2.19 8.27 -19.94
C GLU A 109 2.32 7.17 -18.88
N ALA A 110 1.19 6.78 -18.32
CA ALA A 110 1.10 5.71 -17.34
C ALA A 110 -0.02 4.73 -17.69
N GLU A 111 0.15 3.47 -17.31
CA GLU A 111 -0.98 2.53 -17.35
C GLU A 111 -2.06 2.94 -16.35
N SER A 112 -3.29 2.50 -16.57
CA SER A 112 -4.41 2.75 -15.65
C SER A 112 -4.14 2.16 -14.25
N PRO A 113 -4.77 2.70 -13.19
CA PRO A 113 -4.68 2.10 -11.85
C PRO A 113 -5.15 0.64 -11.82
N ILE A 114 -6.12 0.26 -12.63
CA ILE A 114 -6.60 -1.13 -12.78
C ILE A 114 -5.49 -2.02 -13.34
N ASP A 115 -4.88 -1.63 -14.46
CA ASP A 115 -3.78 -2.39 -15.07
C ASP A 115 -2.59 -2.52 -14.11
N ALA A 116 -2.24 -1.43 -13.43
CA ALA A 116 -1.17 -1.42 -12.42
C ALA A 116 -1.48 -2.38 -11.26
N SER A 117 -2.73 -2.39 -10.77
CA SER A 117 -3.16 -3.30 -9.70
C SER A 117 -3.05 -4.77 -10.14
N VAL A 118 -3.51 -5.11 -11.34
CA VAL A 118 -3.40 -6.47 -11.90
C VAL A 118 -1.92 -6.88 -12.02
N ARG A 119 -1.09 -6.00 -12.56
CA ARG A 119 0.36 -6.24 -12.71
C ARG A 119 1.03 -6.52 -11.38
N LEU A 120 0.75 -5.71 -10.36
CA LEU A 120 1.32 -5.86 -9.03
C LEU A 120 0.78 -7.13 -8.36
N ALA A 121 -0.51 -7.44 -8.50
CA ALA A 121 -1.09 -8.67 -7.97
C ALA A 121 -0.42 -9.93 -8.52
N LEU A 122 -0.06 -9.94 -9.80
CA LEU A 122 0.60 -11.08 -10.44
C LEU A 122 2.09 -11.22 -10.06
N ASN A 123 2.80 -10.10 -9.88
CA ASN A 123 4.27 -10.11 -9.85
C ASN A 123 4.88 -9.80 -8.48
N GLU A 124 4.16 -9.06 -7.61
CA GLU A 124 4.71 -8.64 -6.32
C GLU A 124 4.45 -9.66 -5.19
N GLN A 125 5.08 -9.42 -4.04
CA GLN A 125 4.78 -10.14 -2.82
C GLN A 125 3.32 -9.91 -2.41
N PRO A 126 2.64 -10.88 -1.77
CA PRO A 126 1.24 -10.76 -1.40
C PRO A 126 0.92 -9.48 -0.60
N ARG A 127 1.80 -9.07 0.32
CA ARG A 127 1.64 -7.84 1.09
C ARG A 127 1.58 -6.61 0.18
N ASP A 128 2.57 -6.46 -0.69
CA ASP A 128 2.73 -5.26 -1.52
C ASP A 128 1.60 -5.17 -2.55
N ALA A 129 1.23 -6.32 -3.11
CA ALA A 129 0.09 -6.48 -4.00
C ALA A 129 -1.24 -6.13 -3.30
N PHE A 130 -1.43 -6.62 -2.07
CA PHE A 130 -2.65 -6.37 -1.28
C PHE A 130 -2.81 -4.88 -0.96
N ILE A 131 -1.72 -4.24 -0.50
CA ILE A 131 -1.73 -2.81 -0.20
C ILE A 131 -2.05 -2.00 -1.46
N ALA A 132 -1.40 -2.32 -2.59
CA ALA A 132 -1.69 -1.64 -3.85
C ALA A 132 -3.16 -1.79 -4.25
N ALA A 133 -3.73 -2.99 -4.15
CA ALA A 133 -5.15 -3.24 -4.46
C ALA A 133 -6.09 -2.44 -3.52
N CYS A 134 -5.82 -2.38 -2.21
CA CYS A 134 -6.59 -1.58 -1.26
C CYS A 134 -6.56 -0.09 -1.63
N MET A 135 -5.39 0.45 -1.92
CA MET A 135 -5.22 1.88 -2.24
C MET A 135 -5.82 2.24 -3.60
N VAL A 136 -5.73 1.35 -4.60
CA VAL A 136 -6.41 1.53 -5.90
C VAL A 136 -7.93 1.53 -5.72
N MET A 137 -8.48 0.55 -4.98
CA MET A 137 -9.92 0.50 -4.70
C MET A 137 -10.39 1.75 -3.97
N ARG A 138 -9.66 2.21 -2.94
CA ARG A 138 -9.98 3.44 -2.21
C ARG A 138 -10.01 4.65 -3.15
N SER A 139 -8.98 4.79 -3.96
CA SER A 139 -8.83 5.93 -4.87
C SER A 139 -9.94 5.98 -5.91
N LEU A 140 -10.21 4.87 -6.60
CA LEU A 140 -11.21 4.81 -7.66
C LEU A 140 -12.65 4.84 -7.14
N ALA A 141 -12.89 4.27 -5.97
CA ALA A 141 -14.20 4.32 -5.30
C ALA A 141 -14.47 5.66 -4.62
N HIS A 142 -13.51 6.57 -4.50
CA HIS A 142 -13.62 7.78 -3.69
C HIS A 142 -14.24 7.48 -2.34
N PHE A 143 -13.60 6.53 -1.59
CA PHE A 143 -14.17 5.98 -0.37
C PHE A 143 -14.39 7.05 0.69
N ASP A 144 -15.64 7.19 1.13
CA ASP A 144 -16.07 8.08 2.20
C ASP A 144 -16.74 7.26 3.30
N ARG A 145 -16.22 7.33 4.53
CA ARG A 145 -16.76 6.62 5.69
C ARG A 145 -18.12 7.17 6.15
N PHE A 146 -18.46 8.40 5.78
CA PHE A 146 -19.76 8.99 6.09
C PHE A 146 -20.85 8.60 5.08
N ASN A 147 -20.47 8.05 3.93
CA ASN A 147 -21.36 7.46 2.93
C ASN A 147 -20.94 6.02 2.62
N LEU A 148 -21.02 5.16 3.64
CA LEU A 148 -20.51 3.79 3.55
C LEU A 148 -21.20 2.93 2.48
N LYS A 149 -22.54 3.06 2.34
CA LYS A 149 -23.31 2.23 1.40
C LYS A 149 -22.79 2.41 -0.02
N ASP A 150 -22.73 3.63 -0.49
CA ASP A 150 -22.31 3.94 -1.85
C ASP A 150 -20.79 3.69 -2.04
N SER A 151 -19.99 3.99 -1.02
CA SER A 151 -18.57 3.71 -1.02
C SER A 151 -18.27 2.21 -1.14
N ARG A 152 -18.99 1.37 -0.41
CA ARG A 152 -18.87 -0.09 -0.49
C ARG A 152 -19.29 -0.62 -1.86
N GLN A 153 -20.37 -0.09 -2.42
CA GLN A 153 -20.81 -0.46 -3.77
C GLN A 153 -19.73 -0.13 -4.81
N ARG A 154 -19.20 1.10 -4.81
CA ARG A 154 -18.13 1.49 -5.74
C ARG A 154 -16.84 0.68 -5.55
N CYS A 155 -16.50 0.34 -4.30
CA CYS A 155 -15.36 -0.55 -4.03
C CYS A 155 -15.58 -1.94 -4.65
N GLU A 156 -16.79 -2.48 -4.53
CA GLU A 156 -17.12 -3.79 -5.10
C GLU A 156 -17.12 -3.77 -6.64
N GLU A 157 -17.60 -2.71 -7.25
CA GLU A 157 -17.52 -2.49 -8.70
C GLU A 157 -16.04 -2.41 -9.15
N THR A 158 -15.21 -1.66 -8.43
CA THR A 158 -13.77 -1.59 -8.71
C THR A 158 -13.09 -2.95 -8.55
N ARG A 159 -13.42 -3.71 -7.48
CA ARG A 159 -12.90 -5.06 -7.27
C ARG A 159 -13.24 -5.97 -8.44
N ARG A 160 -14.49 -5.97 -8.89
CA ARG A 160 -14.95 -6.77 -10.05
C ARG A 160 -14.17 -6.40 -11.30
N THR A 161 -13.99 -5.12 -11.58
CA THR A 161 -13.21 -4.65 -12.72
C THR A 161 -11.76 -5.17 -12.67
N ILE A 162 -11.11 -5.15 -11.50
CA ILE A 162 -9.75 -5.70 -11.34
C ILE A 162 -9.75 -7.22 -11.55
N LEU A 163 -10.73 -7.94 -11.03
CA LEU A 163 -10.85 -9.40 -11.20
C LEU A 163 -11.13 -9.78 -12.66
N ASP A 164 -12.00 -9.06 -13.35
CA ASP A 164 -12.30 -9.27 -14.77
C ASP A 164 -11.05 -9.07 -15.65
N GLU A 165 -10.26 -8.04 -15.40
CA GLU A 165 -8.99 -7.85 -16.08
C GLU A 165 -7.97 -8.94 -15.72
N LEU A 166 -7.99 -9.43 -14.48
CA LEU A 166 -7.10 -10.50 -14.02
C LEU A 166 -7.44 -11.85 -14.69
N LEU A 167 -8.70 -12.12 -15.07
CA LEU A 167 -9.11 -13.34 -15.75
C LEU A 167 -8.31 -13.60 -17.03
N ARG A 168 -7.83 -12.57 -17.72
CA ARG A 168 -6.98 -12.69 -18.92
C ARG A 168 -5.67 -13.44 -18.66
N PHE A 169 -5.30 -13.55 -17.40
CA PHE A 169 -4.07 -14.19 -16.92
C PHE A 169 -4.34 -15.50 -16.18
N SER A 170 -5.51 -16.12 -16.38
CA SER A 170 -5.94 -17.33 -15.65
C SER A 170 -4.98 -18.51 -15.75
N GLY A 171 -4.20 -18.60 -16.83
CA GLY A 171 -3.14 -19.61 -17.01
C GLY A 171 -1.75 -19.20 -16.53
N HIS A 172 -1.57 -17.98 -16.05
CA HIS A 172 -0.26 -17.46 -15.64
C HIS A 172 0.11 -17.93 -14.24
N HIS A 173 1.43 -18.14 -14.04
CA HIS A 173 1.97 -18.36 -12.70
C HIS A 173 1.60 -17.19 -11.78
N GLY A 174 1.08 -17.51 -10.58
CA GLY A 174 0.68 -16.49 -9.61
C GLY A 174 -0.77 -16.01 -9.71
N TYR A 175 -1.53 -16.42 -10.75
CA TYR A 175 -2.93 -16.01 -10.93
C TYR A 175 -3.80 -16.26 -9.69
N LEU A 176 -3.80 -17.48 -9.15
CA LEU A 176 -4.63 -17.83 -7.98
C LEU A 176 -4.25 -17.04 -6.72
N ARG A 177 -2.97 -16.65 -6.59
CA ARG A 177 -2.52 -15.78 -5.51
C ARG A 177 -3.03 -14.35 -5.75
N ALA A 178 -2.88 -13.86 -6.97
CA ALA A 178 -3.34 -12.53 -7.35
C ALA A 178 -4.86 -12.38 -7.14
N GLN A 179 -5.64 -13.40 -7.52
CA GLN A 179 -7.08 -13.47 -7.29
C GLN A 179 -7.38 -13.38 -5.78
N ALA A 180 -6.75 -14.21 -4.95
CA ALA A 180 -6.97 -14.19 -3.50
C ALA A 180 -6.62 -12.84 -2.87
N VAL A 181 -5.56 -12.18 -3.35
CA VAL A 181 -5.15 -10.84 -2.91
C VAL A 181 -6.22 -9.80 -3.24
N VAL A 182 -6.72 -9.78 -4.49
CA VAL A 182 -7.73 -8.81 -4.93
C VAL A 182 -9.08 -9.05 -4.25
N GLU A 183 -9.50 -10.31 -4.09
CA GLU A 183 -10.72 -10.69 -3.37
C GLU A 183 -10.69 -10.25 -1.90
N ALA A 184 -9.52 -10.34 -1.27
CA ALA A 184 -9.36 -9.97 0.13
C ALA A 184 -9.15 -8.46 0.36
N ALA A 185 -8.73 -7.69 -0.66
CA ALA A 185 -8.44 -6.26 -0.52
C ALA A 185 -9.71 -5.46 -0.18
N ASP A 186 -9.54 -4.32 0.49
CA ASP A 186 -10.65 -3.46 0.93
C ASP A 186 -10.26 -1.98 0.82
N GLY A 187 -11.05 -1.20 0.09
CA GLY A 187 -10.83 0.24 -0.10
C GLY A 187 -11.16 1.10 1.12
N GLY A 188 -11.64 0.51 2.22
CA GLY A 188 -11.89 1.24 3.47
C GLY A 188 -10.61 1.59 4.24
N CYS A 189 -9.46 0.99 3.93
CA CYS A 189 -8.18 1.38 4.52
C CYS A 189 -7.79 2.79 4.09
N GLU A 190 -7.52 3.68 5.05
CA GLU A 190 -7.18 5.09 4.77
C GLU A 190 -5.74 5.27 4.28
N ASN A 191 -4.85 4.35 4.65
CA ASN A 191 -3.43 4.43 4.33
C ASN A 191 -2.78 3.04 4.23
N VAL A 192 -1.52 3.02 3.85
CA VAL A 192 -0.73 1.79 3.65
C VAL A 192 -0.52 1.00 4.95
N PHE A 193 -0.50 1.66 6.11
CA PHE A 193 -0.36 1.00 7.40
C PHE A 193 -1.62 0.22 7.76
N GLU A 194 -2.79 0.83 7.65
CA GLU A 194 -4.07 0.14 7.84
C GLU A 194 -4.21 -1.06 6.89
N ALA A 195 -3.84 -0.89 5.60
CA ALA A 195 -3.86 -1.99 4.63
C ALA A 195 -2.89 -3.12 5.01
N THR A 196 -1.72 -2.80 5.60
CA THR A 196 -0.77 -3.80 6.10
C THR A 196 -1.35 -4.59 7.27
N VAL A 197 -1.96 -3.90 8.23
CA VAL A 197 -2.60 -4.54 9.37
C VAL A 197 -3.77 -5.42 8.92
N LEU A 198 -4.60 -4.91 7.99
CA LEU A 198 -5.71 -5.67 7.41
C LEU A 198 -5.22 -6.94 6.71
N TRP A 199 -4.13 -6.85 5.93
CA TRP A 199 -3.52 -8.00 5.28
C TRP A 199 -3.11 -9.08 6.29
N ILE A 200 -2.46 -8.69 7.40
CA ILE A 200 -2.09 -9.61 8.48
C ILE A 200 -3.33 -10.26 9.07
N VAL A 201 -4.34 -9.47 9.44
CA VAL A 201 -5.57 -9.97 10.05
C VAL A 201 -6.28 -10.97 9.12
N LYS A 202 -6.45 -10.63 7.85
CA LYS A 202 -7.09 -11.53 6.86
C LYS A 202 -6.28 -12.79 6.56
N SER A 203 -4.97 -12.77 6.79
CA SER A 203 -4.13 -13.97 6.71
C SER A 203 -4.24 -14.89 7.93
N LEU A 204 -4.81 -14.39 9.05
CA LEU A 204 -4.93 -15.08 10.33
C LEU A 204 -6.35 -15.51 10.66
N TYR A 205 -7.34 -14.76 10.20
CA TYR A 205 -8.72 -14.91 10.60
C TYR A 205 -9.64 -15.05 9.39
N SER A 206 -10.42 -16.12 9.38
CA SER A 206 -11.35 -16.46 8.28
C SER A 206 -12.78 -15.96 8.49
N GLY A 207 -13.10 -15.39 9.63
CA GLY A 207 -14.40 -14.78 9.93
C GLY A 207 -14.53 -13.38 9.31
N ARG A 208 -15.56 -12.66 9.71
CA ARG A 208 -15.83 -11.33 9.18
C ARG A 208 -14.79 -10.31 9.65
N VAL A 209 -14.16 -9.63 8.70
CA VAL A 209 -13.24 -8.51 8.94
C VAL A 209 -13.74 -7.33 8.11
N LEU A 210 -14.08 -6.24 8.78
CA LEU A 210 -14.66 -5.03 8.19
C LEU A 210 -13.76 -3.84 8.47
N THR A 211 -13.67 -2.92 7.51
CA THR A 211 -12.94 -1.65 7.69
C THR A 211 -13.92 -0.50 7.86
N GLN A 212 -13.53 0.56 8.54
CA GLN A 212 -14.34 1.76 8.80
C GLN A 212 -15.77 1.38 9.22
N PHE A 213 -15.86 0.43 10.17
CA PHE A 213 -17.16 -0.11 10.61
C PHE A 213 -17.79 0.79 11.66
N PRO A 214 -19.05 1.26 11.46
CA PRO A 214 -19.75 2.08 12.45
C PRO A 214 -20.20 1.23 13.64
N ILE A 215 -19.89 1.69 14.84
CA ILE A 215 -20.29 1.10 16.11
C ILE A 215 -21.11 2.17 16.84
N THR A 216 -22.41 1.96 16.94
CA THR A 216 -23.30 2.89 17.64
C THR A 216 -23.49 2.42 19.08
N ILE A 217 -23.21 3.31 20.02
CA ILE A 217 -23.38 3.10 21.46
C ILE A 217 -24.16 4.31 21.95
N GLU A 218 -25.37 4.08 22.44
CA GLU A 218 -26.33 5.16 22.78
C GLU A 218 -26.48 6.14 21.60
N ASP A 219 -26.20 7.42 21.81
CA ASP A 219 -26.32 8.48 20.81
C ASP A 219 -25.02 8.74 20.02
N HIS A 220 -23.95 7.95 20.26
CA HIS A 220 -22.63 8.13 19.62
C HIS A 220 -22.32 7.04 18.62
N THR A 221 -21.85 7.43 17.44
CA THR A 221 -21.33 6.50 16.43
C THR A 221 -19.82 6.66 16.30
N TYR A 222 -19.11 5.59 16.59
CA TYR A 222 -17.65 5.46 16.43
C TYR A 222 -17.33 4.63 15.19
N PHE A 223 -16.25 4.98 14.50
CA PHE A 223 -15.77 4.17 13.39
C PHE A 223 -14.51 3.40 13.83
N GLY A 224 -14.55 2.08 13.67
CA GLY A 224 -13.39 1.24 13.91
C GLY A 224 -12.61 1.01 12.60
N ASP A 225 -11.29 1.19 12.62
CA ASP A 225 -10.47 1.05 11.41
C ASP A 225 -10.53 -0.36 10.85
N ILE A 226 -10.29 -1.37 11.69
CA ILE A 226 -10.41 -2.79 11.35
C ILE A 226 -11.19 -3.47 12.46
N VAL A 227 -12.35 -4.02 12.15
CA VAL A 227 -13.29 -4.59 13.13
C VAL A 227 -13.57 -6.05 12.81
N LEU A 228 -13.47 -6.88 13.84
CA LEU A 228 -13.84 -8.29 13.83
C LEU A 228 -15.11 -8.44 14.70
N PRO A 229 -16.30 -8.29 14.11
CA PRO A 229 -17.56 -8.24 14.88
C PRO A 229 -17.82 -9.53 15.67
N ASP A 230 -17.47 -10.67 15.08
CA ASP A 230 -17.69 -11.99 15.69
C ASP A 230 -16.87 -12.20 16.99
N LEU A 231 -15.74 -11.47 17.11
CA LEU A 231 -14.88 -11.48 18.29
C LEU A 231 -15.06 -10.26 19.19
N LYS A 232 -15.89 -9.29 18.78
CA LYS A 232 -15.99 -7.95 19.38
C LYS A 232 -14.61 -7.30 19.56
N VAL A 233 -13.78 -7.35 18.53
CA VAL A 233 -12.43 -6.77 18.52
C VAL A 233 -12.35 -5.65 17.50
N ILE A 234 -11.75 -4.54 17.90
CA ILE A 234 -11.36 -3.41 17.05
C ILE A 234 -9.84 -3.37 17.04
N ILE A 235 -9.23 -3.33 15.86
CA ILE A 235 -7.79 -3.11 15.72
C ILE A 235 -7.61 -1.71 15.16
N GLU A 236 -6.87 -0.88 15.89
CA GLU A 236 -6.58 0.52 15.56
C GLU A 236 -5.09 0.66 15.24
N PRO A 237 -4.74 0.86 13.95
CA PRO A 237 -3.41 1.24 13.56
C PRO A 237 -3.12 2.66 14.03
N ASP A 238 -2.36 2.79 15.12
CA ASP A 238 -1.97 4.06 15.71
C ASP A 238 -0.76 4.62 14.93
N GLY A 239 -1.03 5.38 13.86
CA GLY A 239 -0.08 6.32 13.32
C GLY A 239 0.10 7.43 14.36
N ARG A 240 1.28 8.04 14.48
CA ARG A 240 1.60 9.11 15.44
C ARG A 240 0.40 10.00 15.70
N THR A 241 -0.21 9.86 16.87
CA THR A 241 -1.35 10.66 17.31
C THR A 241 -0.88 12.11 17.37
N LYS A 242 -1.36 12.94 16.47
CA LYS A 242 -1.28 14.39 16.61
C LYS A 242 -2.28 14.76 17.71
N PHE A 243 -1.84 14.67 18.95
CA PHE A 243 -2.49 15.42 20.02
C PHE A 243 -2.17 16.88 19.72
N GLY A 244 -3.11 17.68 19.32
CA GLY A 244 -3.06 19.11 18.99
C GLY A 244 -1.75 19.87 19.16
N ASP A 245 -1.68 21.06 18.59
CA ASP A 245 -0.47 21.90 18.64
C ASP A 245 -0.40 22.75 19.94
N ASN A 246 -1.44 22.68 20.79
CA ASN A 246 -1.49 23.41 22.07
C ASN A 246 -2.08 22.54 23.19
N GLU A 247 -1.83 22.95 24.47
CA GLU A 247 -2.26 22.17 25.65
C GLU A 247 -3.79 21.98 25.76
N GLN A 248 -4.58 22.92 25.29
CA GLN A 248 -6.06 22.82 25.35
C GLN A 248 -6.54 21.78 24.35
N GLU A 249 -6.05 21.80 23.11
CA GLU A 249 -6.39 20.82 22.10
C GLU A 249 -5.95 19.40 22.50
N VAL A 250 -4.80 19.29 23.16
CA VAL A 250 -4.31 18.02 23.72
C VAL A 250 -5.26 17.50 24.79
N ARG A 251 -5.73 18.35 25.71
CA ARG A 251 -6.66 17.95 26.78
C ARG A 251 -8.00 17.54 26.22
N ASP A 252 -8.57 18.32 25.30
CA ASP A 252 -9.89 18.04 24.67
C ASP A 252 -9.86 16.75 23.84
N SER A 253 -8.78 16.55 23.08
CA SER A 253 -8.55 15.33 22.29
C SER A 253 -8.40 14.11 23.20
N THR A 254 -7.65 14.24 24.29
CA THR A 254 -7.46 13.18 25.29
C THR A 254 -8.78 12.82 25.99
N GLY A 255 -9.59 13.82 26.36
CA GLY A 255 -10.92 13.60 26.98
C GLY A 255 -11.86 12.83 26.05
N LYS A 256 -11.98 13.25 24.80
CA LYS A 256 -12.79 12.55 23.77
C LYS A 256 -12.31 11.13 23.54
N TRP A 257 -10.99 10.94 23.51
CA TRP A 257 -10.39 9.64 23.33
C TRP A 257 -10.69 8.69 24.51
N LEU A 258 -10.59 9.17 25.75
CA LEU A 258 -10.91 8.39 26.96
C LEU A 258 -12.39 8.02 27.00
N ALA A 259 -13.30 8.96 26.68
CA ALA A 259 -14.74 8.70 26.61
C ALA A 259 -15.04 7.59 25.59
N ARG A 260 -14.51 7.70 24.36
CA ARG A 260 -14.64 6.67 23.32
C ARG A 260 -14.14 5.31 23.81
N GLN A 261 -12.98 5.27 24.47
CA GLN A 261 -12.42 4.03 25.00
C GLN A 261 -13.31 3.38 26.05
N HIS A 262 -13.86 4.21 26.96
CA HIS A 262 -14.78 3.79 27.99
C HIS A 262 -16.07 3.20 27.40
N ASP A 263 -16.69 3.91 26.47
CA ASP A 263 -17.94 3.47 25.82
C ASP A 263 -17.76 2.15 25.08
N LEU A 264 -16.71 2.03 24.28
CA LEU A 264 -16.39 0.80 23.56
C LEU A 264 -16.16 -0.39 24.54
N THR A 265 -15.42 -0.16 25.63
CA THR A 265 -15.13 -1.19 26.61
C THR A 265 -16.39 -1.65 27.34
N ASN A 266 -17.24 -0.71 27.75
CA ASN A 266 -18.51 -1.01 28.43
C ASN A 266 -19.49 -1.76 27.51
N ALA A 267 -19.48 -1.50 26.21
CA ALA A 267 -20.24 -2.24 25.21
C ALA A 267 -19.61 -3.61 24.86
N GLY A 268 -18.56 -4.00 25.57
CA GLY A 268 -17.87 -5.30 25.45
C GLY A 268 -16.92 -5.40 24.26
N TRP A 269 -16.52 -4.26 23.66
CA TRP A 269 -15.51 -4.24 22.62
C TRP A 269 -14.10 -4.22 23.22
N ARG A 270 -13.20 -4.98 22.63
CA ARG A 270 -11.78 -4.96 22.96
C ARG A 270 -11.01 -4.23 21.87
N VAL A 271 -10.31 -3.17 22.25
CA VAL A 271 -9.50 -2.37 21.33
C VAL A 271 -8.05 -2.82 21.41
N VAL A 272 -7.50 -3.23 20.28
CA VAL A 272 -6.09 -3.63 20.08
C VAL A 272 -5.41 -2.52 19.29
N ARG A 273 -4.41 -1.88 19.88
CA ARG A 273 -3.61 -0.87 19.20
C ARG A 273 -2.34 -1.46 18.68
N VAL A 274 -2.01 -1.09 17.44
CA VAL A 274 -0.79 -1.51 16.76
C VAL A 274 -0.05 -0.27 16.24
N ARG A 275 1.27 -0.32 16.25
CA ARG A 275 2.12 0.81 15.91
C ARG A 275 2.89 0.54 14.62
N TRP A 276 3.28 1.60 13.92
CA TRP A 276 4.09 1.46 12.71
C TRP A 276 5.37 0.64 12.94
N GLN A 277 6.04 0.81 14.08
CA GLN A 277 7.25 0.07 14.43
C GLN A 277 7.04 -1.46 14.48
N ASP A 278 5.82 -1.92 14.76
CA ASP A 278 5.50 -3.35 14.78
C ASP A 278 5.67 -3.98 13.40
N THR A 279 5.59 -3.17 12.32
CA THR A 279 5.79 -3.62 10.93
C THR A 279 7.26 -3.89 10.56
N GLU A 280 8.23 -3.51 11.38
CA GLU A 280 9.66 -3.78 11.15
C GLU A 280 9.95 -5.28 11.14
N ASN A 281 9.21 -6.05 11.95
CA ASN A 281 9.26 -7.50 11.94
C ASN A 281 7.85 -8.10 11.74
N LEU A 282 7.48 -8.31 10.49
CA LEU A 282 6.13 -8.77 10.13
C LEU A 282 5.79 -10.17 10.65
N VAL A 283 6.78 -11.04 10.85
CA VAL A 283 6.55 -12.38 11.44
C VAL A 283 6.17 -12.25 12.91
N ALA A 284 6.96 -11.49 13.69
CA ALA A 284 6.68 -11.21 15.09
C ALA A 284 5.35 -10.45 15.23
N PHE A 285 5.09 -9.47 14.37
CA PHE A 285 3.84 -8.71 14.38
C PHE A 285 2.63 -9.62 14.13
N ARG A 286 2.69 -10.49 13.11
CA ARG A 286 1.63 -11.48 12.84
C ARG A 286 1.38 -12.40 14.03
N THR A 287 2.43 -12.90 14.67
CA THR A 287 2.33 -13.72 15.88
C THR A 287 1.68 -12.95 17.03
N GLY A 288 2.06 -11.69 17.22
CA GLY A 288 1.46 -10.81 18.23
C GLY A 288 -0.04 -10.58 17.99
N ILE A 289 -0.45 -10.31 16.75
CA ILE A 289 -1.87 -10.18 16.40
C ILE A 289 -2.62 -11.51 16.64
N ALA A 290 -2.06 -12.65 16.25
CA ALA A 290 -2.67 -13.97 16.51
C ALA A 290 -2.92 -14.20 18.01
N ALA A 291 -1.93 -13.87 18.85
CA ALA A 291 -2.07 -13.97 20.31
C ALA A 291 -3.15 -13.01 20.84
N GLN A 292 -3.18 -11.77 20.36
CA GLN A 292 -4.22 -10.79 20.72
C GLN A 292 -5.62 -11.26 20.31
N LEU A 293 -5.76 -11.92 19.18
CA LEU A 293 -7.03 -12.46 18.71
C LEU A 293 -7.38 -13.82 19.37
N LYS A 294 -6.51 -14.37 20.19
CA LYS A 294 -6.63 -15.71 20.81
C LYS A 294 -6.78 -16.82 19.76
N ILE A 295 -6.05 -16.70 18.66
CA ILE A 295 -6.02 -17.70 17.59
C ILE A 295 -4.96 -18.74 17.96
N GLU A 296 -5.40 -19.91 18.41
CA GLU A 296 -4.50 -21.01 18.78
C GLU A 296 -3.97 -21.77 17.55
N HIS A 297 -4.80 -21.87 16.51
CA HIS A 297 -4.45 -22.55 15.28
C HIS A 297 -4.63 -21.62 14.07
N LEU A 298 -3.59 -21.49 13.27
CA LEU A 298 -3.66 -20.68 12.06
C LEU A 298 -4.61 -21.32 11.04
N PRO A 299 -5.48 -20.52 10.39
CA PRO A 299 -6.39 -21.08 9.39
C PRO A 299 -5.58 -21.61 8.20
N MET A 300 -5.78 -22.88 7.86
CA MET A 300 -5.17 -23.54 6.70
C MET A 300 -6.06 -23.43 5.46
N THR A 301 -6.82 -22.33 5.33
CA THR A 301 -7.63 -22.10 4.14
C THR A 301 -6.72 -21.74 2.96
N GLN A 302 -7.16 -22.09 1.74
CA GLN A 302 -6.43 -21.72 0.51
C GLN A 302 -6.21 -20.20 0.42
N GLN A 303 -7.18 -19.41 0.87
CA GLN A 303 -7.08 -17.96 0.89
C GLN A 303 -5.98 -17.48 1.85
N SER A 304 -5.96 -17.96 3.10
CA SER A 304 -4.93 -17.54 4.07
C SER A 304 -3.52 -17.95 3.63
N LEU A 305 -3.37 -19.14 3.04
CA LEU A 305 -2.10 -19.62 2.49
C LEU A 305 -1.60 -18.78 1.30
N ARG A 306 -2.52 -18.26 0.48
CA ARG A 306 -2.18 -17.37 -0.65
C ARG A 306 -1.91 -15.93 -0.24
N LEU A 307 -2.56 -15.47 0.83
CA LEU A 307 -2.34 -14.13 1.36
C LEU A 307 -1.02 -14.00 2.11
N TRP A 308 -0.60 -15.03 2.85
CA TRP A 308 0.61 -14.94 3.64
C TRP A 308 1.83 -15.47 2.86
N ALA A 309 2.86 -14.64 2.79
CA ALA A 309 4.22 -15.05 2.48
C ALA A 309 5.16 -14.30 3.40
N GLU A 310 6.17 -14.97 3.93
CA GLU A 310 7.24 -14.29 4.66
C GLU A 310 7.88 -13.24 3.74
N PRO A 311 8.02 -12.00 4.22
CA PRO A 311 8.67 -10.96 3.45
C PRO A 311 10.09 -11.42 3.09
N ARG A 312 10.42 -11.41 1.82
CA ARG A 312 11.81 -11.62 1.41
C ARG A 312 12.63 -10.47 1.96
N GLN A 313 13.67 -10.78 2.70
CA GLN A 313 14.67 -9.76 3.05
C GLN A 313 15.16 -9.12 1.73
N PRO A 314 15.33 -7.80 1.68
CA PRO A 314 15.92 -7.16 0.52
C PRO A 314 17.26 -7.85 0.27
N HIS A 315 17.40 -8.50 -0.88
CA HIS A 315 18.66 -9.10 -1.26
C HIS A 315 19.71 -8.00 -1.26
N GLY A 316 20.64 -8.06 -0.33
CA GLY A 316 21.88 -7.31 -0.44
C GLY A 316 22.50 -7.56 -1.84
N PRO A 317 23.31 -6.65 -2.36
CA PRO A 317 23.88 -6.78 -3.69
C PRO A 317 24.50 -8.16 -3.83
N ARG A 318 24.00 -8.95 -4.80
CA ARG A 318 24.55 -10.28 -5.09
C ARG A 318 26.04 -10.13 -5.31
N SER A 319 26.86 -10.57 -4.35
CA SER A 319 28.28 -10.74 -4.53
C SER A 319 28.44 -11.75 -5.68
N LYS A 320 28.95 -11.29 -6.82
CA LYS A 320 29.39 -12.17 -7.90
C LYS A 320 30.51 -13.01 -7.33
N GLN A 321 30.23 -14.20 -6.84
CA GLN A 321 31.26 -15.22 -6.69
C GLN A 321 31.77 -15.53 -8.08
N ARG A 322 32.94 -14.97 -8.41
CA ARG A 322 33.77 -15.42 -9.51
C ARG A 322 34.25 -16.82 -9.15
N THR A 323 33.63 -17.84 -9.69
CA THR A 323 34.26 -19.15 -9.80
C THR A 323 35.37 -19.03 -10.82
N HIS A 324 36.61 -18.94 -10.33
CA HIS A 324 37.78 -19.26 -11.15
C HIS A 324 37.77 -20.78 -11.43
N ARG A 325 37.65 -21.12 -12.69
CA ARG A 325 38.19 -22.33 -13.27
C ARG A 325 39.08 -21.93 -14.45
#